data_e5b9379c124cc9e0388b89824efa59dd
#
_entry.id   e5b9379c124cc9e0388b89824efa59dd
#
_cell.length_a   1.000
_cell.length_b   1.000
_cell.length_c   1.000
_cell.angle_alpha   90.00
_cell.angle_beta   90.00
_cell.angle_gamma   90.00
#
_symmetry.space_group_name_H-M   'P 1'
#
loop_
_entity.id
_entity.type
_entity.pdbx_description
1 polymer ?
#
loop_
_entity_poly.entity_id
_entity_poly.type
_entity_poly.pdbx_seq_one_letter_code
_entity_poly.pdbx_strand_id
1 'polypeptide(L)'
;MSLSFELRCVGRCLVLAVALLPQPGNAADASNGSRIAHRWCAACHVVTPAQLRPTTDLAPPFATIAKRPGFDAAKIALFLLDPHPKMPDMSLTRAEAADLAAYIGSLARK
;
A
#
# COMPACT_ATOMS: atom_id res chain seq x y z
N MET A 1 13.19 -46.20 33.16
CA MET A 1 11.92 -45.49 33.37
C MET A 1 11.99 -43.98 33.05
N SER A 2 13.02 -43.48 32.42
CA SER A 2 13.21 -42.03 32.22
C SER A 2 13.18 -41.56 30.78
N LEU A 3 13.24 -42.42 29.78
CA LEU A 3 13.29 -42.04 28.36
C LEU A 3 11.95 -41.60 27.75
N SER A 4 10.84 -42.03 28.33
CA SER A 4 9.50 -41.69 27.77
C SER A 4 9.01 -40.29 28.19
N PHE A 5 9.59 -39.70 29.24
CA PHE A 5 9.20 -38.37 29.73
C PHE A 5 9.90 -37.24 28.95
N GLU A 6 11.16 -37.46 28.57
CA GLU A 6 11.95 -36.49 27.84
C GLU A 6 11.41 -36.27 26.40
N LEU A 7 10.92 -37.32 25.74
CA LEU A 7 10.42 -37.24 24.38
C LEU A 7 9.13 -36.43 24.25
N ARG A 8 8.31 -36.38 25.32
CA ARG A 8 7.07 -35.58 25.35
C ARG A 8 7.32 -34.11 25.54
N CYS A 9 8.38 -33.71 26.24
CA CYS A 9 8.74 -32.30 26.42
C CYS A 9 9.32 -31.69 25.15
N VAL A 10 10.13 -32.42 24.39
CA VAL A 10 10.75 -31.95 23.15
C VAL A 10 9.69 -31.69 22.09
N GLY A 11 8.69 -32.57 21.96
CA GLY A 11 7.59 -32.40 21.00
C GLY A 11 6.70 -31.19 21.30
N ARG A 12 6.52 -30.85 22.59
CA ARG A 12 5.68 -29.71 23.01
C ARG A 12 6.38 -28.35 22.80
N CYS A 13 7.70 -28.30 22.96
CA CYS A 13 8.47 -27.10 22.67
C CYS A 13 8.54 -26.77 21.17
N LEU A 14 8.59 -27.80 20.30
CA LEU A 14 8.63 -27.60 18.85
C LEU A 14 7.33 -26.99 18.30
N VAL A 15 6.19 -27.40 18.85
CA VAL A 15 4.88 -26.87 18.38
C VAL A 15 4.67 -25.40 18.78
N LEU A 16 5.20 -24.96 19.92
CA LEU A 16 5.12 -23.56 20.34
C LEU A 16 6.04 -22.63 19.53
N ALA A 17 7.16 -23.13 19.02
CA ALA A 17 8.12 -22.32 18.25
C ALA A 17 7.60 -21.94 16.86
N VAL A 18 6.70 -22.72 16.26
CA VAL A 18 6.11 -22.43 14.95
C VAL A 18 5.09 -21.29 15.01
N ALA A 19 4.44 -21.05 16.15
CA ALA A 19 3.43 -20.00 16.33
C ALA A 19 4.03 -18.57 16.41
N LEU A 20 5.35 -18.44 16.56
CA LEU A 20 6.07 -17.16 16.67
C LEU A 20 6.75 -16.72 15.38
N LEU A 21 6.57 -17.47 14.29
CA LEU A 21 7.07 -17.02 12.98
C LEU A 21 6.26 -15.79 12.55
N PRO A 22 6.93 -14.67 12.17
CA PRO A 22 6.23 -13.52 11.64
C PRO A 22 5.45 -13.95 10.40
N GLN A 23 4.13 -13.77 10.46
CA GLN A 23 3.28 -13.99 9.30
C GLN A 23 3.68 -12.98 8.22
N PRO A 24 3.82 -13.38 6.96
CA PRO A 24 4.03 -12.42 5.88
C PRO A 24 2.79 -11.53 5.81
N GLY A 25 2.91 -10.32 6.34
CA GLY A 25 1.92 -9.27 6.09
C GLY A 25 1.87 -9.02 4.59
N ASN A 26 0.68 -8.88 4.00
CA ASN A 26 0.56 -8.47 2.61
C ASN A 26 1.23 -7.10 2.45
N ALA A 27 2.40 -7.09 1.82
CA ALA A 27 3.04 -5.85 1.41
C ALA A 27 2.15 -5.16 0.36
N ALA A 28 2.09 -3.82 0.41
CA ALA A 28 1.33 -3.05 -0.56
C ALA A 28 1.86 -3.28 -1.99
N ASP A 29 0.96 -3.54 -2.92
CA ASP A 29 1.27 -3.83 -4.33
C ASP A 29 1.18 -2.56 -5.19
N ALA A 30 2.34 -1.94 -5.46
CA ALA A 30 2.41 -0.75 -6.30
C ALA A 30 1.96 -1.01 -7.76
N SER A 31 2.02 -2.24 -8.25
CA SER A 31 1.52 -2.61 -9.58
C SER A 31 -0.01 -2.56 -9.60
N ASN A 32 -0.67 -3.09 -8.57
CA ASN A 32 -2.10 -2.93 -8.40
C ASN A 32 -2.47 -1.45 -8.23
N GLY A 33 -1.71 -0.71 -7.43
CA GLY A 33 -1.88 0.74 -7.26
C GLY A 33 -1.81 1.51 -8.58
N SER A 34 -0.89 1.15 -9.48
CA SER A 34 -0.82 1.72 -10.82
C SER A 34 -2.10 1.48 -11.63
N ARG A 35 -2.65 0.27 -11.60
CA ARG A 35 -3.91 -0.06 -12.30
C ARG A 35 -5.09 0.76 -11.75
N ILE A 36 -5.18 0.90 -10.44
CA ILE A 36 -6.20 1.73 -9.77
C ILE A 36 -6.05 3.19 -10.20
N ALA A 37 -4.82 3.72 -10.18
CA ALA A 37 -4.52 5.09 -10.59
C ALA A 37 -4.98 5.38 -12.03
N HIS A 38 -4.65 4.51 -12.97
CA HIS A 38 -5.07 4.65 -14.37
C HIS A 38 -6.60 4.59 -14.53
N ARG A 39 -7.27 3.76 -13.77
CA ARG A 39 -8.72 3.58 -13.87
C ARG A 39 -9.51 4.73 -13.28
N TRP A 40 -9.10 5.24 -12.12
CA TRP A 40 -9.91 6.16 -11.32
C TRP A 40 -9.36 7.57 -11.19
N CYS A 41 -8.03 7.73 -11.30
CA CYS A 41 -7.37 8.99 -10.97
C CYS A 41 -6.90 9.76 -12.21
N ALA A 42 -6.66 9.06 -13.32
CA ALA A 42 -6.10 9.65 -14.54
C ALA A 42 -7.03 10.68 -15.22
N ALA A 43 -8.32 10.66 -14.88
CA ALA A 43 -9.26 11.67 -15.38
C ALA A 43 -8.94 13.09 -14.87
N CYS A 44 -8.30 13.21 -13.70
CA CYS A 44 -7.98 14.49 -13.07
C CYS A 44 -6.49 14.67 -12.78
N HIS A 45 -5.78 13.60 -12.45
CA HIS A 45 -4.35 13.63 -12.11
C HIS A 45 -3.47 13.15 -13.26
N VAL A 46 -2.26 13.68 -13.33
CA VAL A 46 -1.18 13.02 -14.08
C VAL A 46 -0.68 11.87 -13.21
N VAL A 47 -1.01 10.64 -13.58
CA VAL A 47 -0.70 9.44 -12.78
C VAL A 47 0.57 8.72 -13.22
N THR A 48 1.11 9.06 -14.39
CA THR A 48 2.35 8.48 -14.93
C THR A 48 3.15 9.52 -15.69
N PRO A 49 4.50 9.41 -15.71
CA PRO A 49 5.35 10.32 -16.51
C PRO A 49 5.04 10.30 -18.01
N ALA A 50 4.48 9.21 -18.54
CA ALA A 50 4.10 9.09 -19.95
C ALA A 50 2.80 9.83 -20.31
N GLN A 51 2.02 10.27 -19.32
CA GLN A 51 0.80 11.04 -19.53
C GLN A 51 1.15 12.50 -19.85
N LEU A 52 0.88 12.93 -21.07
CA LEU A 52 1.35 14.21 -21.58
C LEU A 52 0.59 15.44 -21.06
N ARG A 53 -0.66 15.28 -20.60
CA ARG A 53 -1.49 16.38 -20.09
C ARG A 53 -2.38 15.95 -18.93
N PRO A 54 -2.51 16.78 -17.88
CA PRO A 54 -3.59 16.62 -16.91
C PRO A 54 -4.91 17.03 -17.58
N THR A 55 -6.00 16.42 -17.16
CA THR A 55 -7.35 16.80 -17.59
C THR A 55 -7.79 18.10 -16.91
N THR A 56 -7.14 18.46 -15.79
CA THR A 56 -7.36 19.69 -15.04
C THR A 56 -6.08 20.15 -14.36
N ASP A 57 -5.85 21.47 -14.31
CA ASP A 57 -4.73 22.08 -13.59
C ASP A 57 -4.93 22.09 -12.06
N LEU A 58 -6.12 21.70 -11.60
CA LEU A 58 -6.49 21.75 -10.17
C LEU A 58 -6.02 20.51 -9.38
N ALA A 59 -5.74 19.40 -10.07
CA ALA A 59 -5.30 18.18 -9.43
C ALA A 59 -3.77 18.02 -9.56
N PRO A 60 -3.03 17.91 -8.44
CA PRO A 60 -1.58 17.80 -8.50
C PRO A 60 -1.15 16.48 -9.15
N PRO A 61 -0.09 16.47 -9.98
CA PRO A 61 0.51 15.24 -10.49
C PRO A 61 0.97 14.33 -9.34
N PHE A 62 0.83 13.02 -9.50
CA PHE A 62 1.27 12.04 -8.51
C PHE A 62 2.77 12.13 -8.20
N ALA A 63 3.60 12.39 -9.20
CA ALA A 63 5.03 12.61 -8.98
C ALA A 63 5.31 13.85 -8.10
N THR A 64 4.50 14.89 -8.22
CA THR A 64 4.59 16.08 -7.35
C THR A 64 4.19 15.76 -5.92
N ILE A 65 3.14 14.96 -5.72
CA ILE A 65 2.73 14.49 -4.40
C ILE A 65 3.84 13.66 -3.76
N ALA A 66 4.40 12.71 -4.52
CA ALA A 66 5.46 11.81 -4.05
C ALA A 66 6.73 12.54 -3.61
N LYS A 67 7.05 13.67 -4.23
CA LYS A 67 8.26 14.46 -3.96
C LYS A 67 8.09 15.51 -2.86
N ARG A 68 6.90 15.62 -2.26
CA ARG A 68 6.68 16.56 -1.16
C ARG A 68 7.54 16.19 0.05
N PRO A 69 8.16 17.17 0.72
CA PRO A 69 8.84 16.93 2.00
C PRO A 69 7.89 16.26 2.98
N GLY A 70 8.35 15.18 3.64
CA GLY A 70 7.52 14.45 4.59
C GLY A 70 6.45 13.56 3.96
N PHE A 71 6.57 13.20 2.67
CA PHE A 71 5.70 12.20 2.07
C PHE A 71 5.66 10.92 2.92
N ASP A 72 4.45 10.47 3.22
CA ASP A 72 4.18 9.27 4.02
C ASP A 72 3.05 8.48 3.35
N ALA A 73 3.38 7.30 2.86
CA ALA A 73 2.42 6.44 2.15
C ALA A 73 1.24 6.03 3.04
N ALA A 74 1.45 5.81 4.35
CA ALA A 74 0.36 5.47 5.26
C ALA A 74 -0.64 6.63 5.43
N LYS A 75 -0.14 7.86 5.52
CA LYS A 75 -1.00 9.06 5.56
C LYS A 75 -1.75 9.26 4.26
N ILE A 76 -1.11 9.03 3.12
CA ILE A 76 -1.78 9.09 1.81
C ILE A 76 -2.86 8.02 1.71
N ALA A 77 -2.60 6.79 2.16
CA ALA A 77 -3.61 5.73 2.17
C ALA A 77 -4.84 6.10 3.00
N LEU A 78 -4.63 6.67 4.20
CA LEU A 78 -5.73 7.16 5.04
C LEU A 78 -6.52 8.28 4.37
N PHE A 79 -5.84 9.24 3.74
CA PHE A 79 -6.46 10.32 2.99
C PHE A 79 -7.32 9.81 1.82
N LEU A 80 -6.88 8.75 1.14
CA LEU A 80 -7.62 8.15 0.02
C LEU A 80 -8.91 7.44 0.46
N LEU A 81 -9.00 7.06 1.74
CA LEU A 81 -10.22 6.47 2.32
C LEU A 81 -11.27 7.52 2.73
N ASP A 82 -10.86 8.77 2.88
CA ASP A 82 -11.73 9.91 3.19
C ASP A 82 -11.28 11.12 2.36
N PRO A 83 -11.51 11.10 1.05
CA PRO A 83 -11.02 12.13 0.13
C PRO A 83 -11.69 13.47 0.36
N HIS A 84 -10.99 14.57 0.00
CA HIS A 84 -11.56 15.92 0.09
C HIS A 84 -12.73 16.13 -0.91
N PRO A 85 -13.64 17.13 -0.68
CA PRO A 85 -14.90 17.26 -1.42
C PRO A 85 -14.80 17.37 -2.94
N LYS A 86 -13.64 17.79 -3.49
CA LYS A 86 -13.42 17.89 -4.95
C LYS A 86 -12.98 16.59 -5.60
N MET A 87 -12.65 15.58 -4.79
CA MET A 87 -12.19 14.27 -5.23
C MET A 87 -13.30 13.26 -5.00
N PRO A 88 -13.76 12.51 -6.03
CA PRO A 88 -14.83 11.55 -5.85
C PRO A 88 -14.40 10.42 -4.90
N ASP A 89 -15.36 9.92 -4.13
CA ASP A 89 -15.16 8.68 -3.35
C ASP A 89 -15.16 7.49 -4.30
N MET A 90 -14.02 6.81 -4.42
CA MET A 90 -13.86 5.59 -5.21
C MET A 90 -14.18 4.33 -4.42
N SER A 91 -14.62 4.45 -3.17
CA SER A 91 -14.93 3.33 -2.26
C SER A 91 -13.80 2.30 -2.17
N LEU A 92 -12.56 2.78 -2.07
CA LEU A 92 -11.38 1.95 -1.98
C LEU A 92 -11.37 1.13 -0.68
N THR A 93 -10.96 -0.11 -0.78
CA THR A 93 -10.59 -0.89 0.41
C THR A 93 -9.28 -0.37 1.01
N ARG A 94 -9.00 -0.74 2.26
CA ARG A 94 -7.71 -0.39 2.91
C ARG A 94 -6.50 -0.91 2.15
N ALA A 95 -6.62 -2.12 1.57
CA ALA A 95 -5.56 -2.71 0.77
C ALA A 95 -5.33 -1.91 -0.53
N GLU A 96 -6.40 -1.58 -1.25
CA GLU A 96 -6.32 -0.78 -2.48
C GLU A 96 -5.77 0.63 -2.22
N ALA A 97 -6.16 1.26 -1.12
CA ALA A 97 -5.61 2.57 -0.72
C ALA A 97 -4.11 2.47 -0.41
N ALA A 98 -3.66 1.39 0.25
CA ALA A 98 -2.25 1.13 0.51
C ALA A 98 -1.46 0.87 -0.78
N ASP A 99 -2.01 0.08 -1.70
CA ASP A 99 -1.41 -0.20 -3.01
C ASP A 99 -1.24 1.08 -3.84
N LEU A 100 -2.28 1.92 -3.87
CA LEU A 100 -2.26 3.20 -4.57
C LEU A 100 -1.24 4.16 -3.94
N ALA A 101 -1.16 4.24 -2.61
CA ALA A 101 -0.18 5.07 -1.92
C ALA A 101 1.26 4.59 -2.17
N ALA A 102 1.48 3.27 -2.23
CA ALA A 102 2.78 2.69 -2.59
C ALA A 102 3.17 3.03 -4.04
N TYR A 103 2.22 2.98 -4.97
CA TYR A 103 2.44 3.40 -6.34
C TYR A 103 2.83 4.88 -6.42
N ILE A 104 2.06 5.77 -5.76
CA ILE A 104 2.38 7.21 -5.72
C ILE A 104 3.82 7.39 -5.21
N GLY A 105 4.19 6.79 -4.08
CA GLY A 105 5.53 6.88 -3.51
C GLY A 105 6.64 6.41 -4.45
N SER A 106 6.36 5.41 -5.29
CA SER A 106 7.33 4.90 -6.27
C SER A 106 7.72 5.94 -7.34
N LEU A 107 6.88 6.93 -7.59
CA LEU A 107 7.11 7.98 -8.58
C LEU A 107 8.11 9.06 -8.12
N ALA A 108 8.48 9.09 -6.84
CA ALA A 108 9.51 10.00 -6.35
C ALA A 108 10.90 9.72 -6.96
N ARG A 109 11.15 8.48 -7.38
CA ARG A 109 12.44 8.00 -7.91
C ARG A 109 12.54 8.03 -9.44
N LYS A 110 11.51 8.49 -10.13
CA LYS A 110 11.46 8.53 -11.59
C LYS A 110 11.65 9.95 -12.12
#